data_c4c4d6ba49ef750b10dab6fdad6a8d27
#
_entry.id   c4c4d6ba49ef750b10dab6fdad6a8d27
#
_cell.length_a   1.000
_cell.length_b   1.000
_cell.length_c   1.000
_cell.angle_alpha   90.00
_cell.angle_beta   90.00
_cell.angle_gamma   90.00
#
_symmetry.space_group_name_H-M   'P 1'
#
loop_
_entity.id
_entity.type
_entity.pdbx_description
1 polymer ?
#
loop_
_entity_poly.entity_id
_entity_poly.type
_entity_poly.pdbx_seq_one_letter_code
_entity_poly.pdbx_strand_id
1 'polypeptide(L)'
;MKKTFVCYYHIIKELLKVIFNQKKYYHNYITCGEKSIQIRKDLEKCGIKFRIEIAPEIYGLEIPAVIIANHMSTLETLLLQGIFPENVKCDYILKKELINYPIFGKVLSVLQPIAITRKNPRLDFEIILKEAKNLFEQNISLIVFPQGTRYNIISPEQFTTIGVKLAKHYNVPVIPVALVTDAMGQGKLIKDFGKFDVTKEVCFAIDKPFYVVNQKEAMNHIVSFITKKVKEWGRTDLLSNCE
;
A
#
# COMPACT_ATOMS: atom_id res chain seq x y z
N MET A 1 16.92 -19.55 -6.78
CA MET A 1 16.72 -19.80 -5.33
C MET A 1 17.60 -18.93 -4.44
N LYS A 2 18.94 -18.81 -4.67
CA LYS A 2 19.84 -17.99 -3.82
C LYS A 2 19.37 -16.54 -3.64
N LYS A 3 18.96 -15.86 -4.72
CA LYS A 3 18.52 -14.44 -4.66
C LYS A 3 17.25 -14.24 -3.84
N THR A 4 16.25 -15.14 -3.96
CA THR A 4 15.04 -15.11 -3.14
C THR A 4 15.35 -15.17 -1.65
N PHE A 5 16.25 -16.07 -1.25
CA PHE A 5 16.67 -16.20 0.15
C PHE A 5 17.35 -14.92 0.67
N VAL A 6 18.23 -14.32 -0.13
CA VAL A 6 18.91 -13.05 0.24
C VAL A 6 17.90 -11.91 0.41
N CYS A 7 16.91 -11.78 -0.51
CA CYS A 7 15.86 -10.77 -0.38
C CYS A 7 15.08 -10.94 0.94
N TYR A 8 14.64 -12.16 1.24
CA TYR A 8 13.94 -12.41 2.51
C TYR A 8 14.79 -12.20 3.74
N TYR A 9 16.08 -12.56 3.69
CA TYR A 9 17.00 -12.28 4.79
C TYR A 9 17.03 -10.78 5.12
N HIS A 10 17.13 -9.92 4.12
CA HIS A 10 17.15 -8.47 4.31
C HIS A 10 15.80 -7.96 4.86
N ILE A 11 14.67 -8.40 4.30
CA ILE A 11 13.34 -8.04 4.80
C ILE A 11 13.20 -8.46 6.26
N ILE A 12 13.43 -9.73 6.57
CA ILE A 12 13.26 -10.29 7.92
C ILE A 12 14.17 -9.57 8.91
N LYS A 13 15.42 -9.31 8.55
CA LYS A 13 16.38 -8.54 9.37
C LYS A 13 15.81 -7.17 9.76
N GLU A 14 15.23 -6.42 8.81
CA GLU A 14 14.67 -5.10 9.11
C GLU A 14 13.38 -5.20 9.93
N LEU A 15 12.51 -6.18 9.66
CA LEU A 15 11.32 -6.44 10.47
C LEU A 15 11.67 -6.85 11.92
N LEU A 16 12.70 -7.66 12.11
CA LEU A 16 13.19 -8.02 13.46
C LEU A 16 13.69 -6.79 14.22
N LYS A 17 14.37 -5.85 13.58
CA LYS A 17 14.76 -4.59 14.24
C LYS A 17 13.55 -3.81 14.74
N VAL A 18 12.44 -3.79 14.00
CA VAL A 18 11.18 -3.17 14.45
C VAL A 18 10.64 -3.94 15.67
N ILE A 19 10.59 -5.27 15.61
CA ILE A 19 10.05 -6.11 16.69
C ILE A 19 10.86 -5.96 17.99
N PHE A 20 12.19 -5.94 17.91
CA PHE A 20 13.05 -5.81 19.09
C PHE A 20 13.15 -4.37 19.64
N ASN A 21 12.72 -3.38 18.87
CA ASN A 21 12.76 -1.97 19.26
C ASN A 21 11.37 -1.31 19.16
N GLN A 22 10.30 -2.01 19.50
CA GLN A 22 8.91 -1.54 19.32
C GLN A 22 8.68 -0.13 19.85
N LYS A 23 9.24 0.21 21.03
CA LYS A 23 9.10 1.56 21.63
C LYS A 23 9.56 2.69 20.70
N LYS A 24 10.61 2.45 19.89
CA LYS A 24 11.14 3.44 18.94
C LYS A 24 10.17 3.64 17.76
N TYR A 25 9.48 2.60 17.32
CA TYR A 25 8.62 2.60 16.16
C TYR A 25 7.15 2.85 16.46
N TYR A 26 6.76 2.73 17.74
CA TYR A 26 5.37 2.86 18.17
C TYR A 26 4.79 4.23 17.81
N HIS A 27 3.81 4.25 16.93
CA HIS A 27 3.17 5.43 16.34
C HIS A 27 4.17 6.45 15.72
N ASN A 28 5.36 5.98 15.35
CA ASN A 28 6.38 6.81 14.72
C ASN A 28 6.45 6.50 13.21
N TYR A 29 5.58 7.13 12.45
CA TYR A 29 5.43 6.92 11.00
C TYR A 29 6.70 7.27 10.22
N ILE A 30 7.45 8.30 10.64
CA ILE A 30 8.72 8.68 10.01
C ILE A 30 9.73 7.54 10.13
N THR A 31 9.93 7.02 11.34
CA THR A 31 10.87 5.92 11.58
C THR A 31 10.42 4.63 10.90
N CYS A 32 9.12 4.38 10.78
CA CYS A 32 8.58 3.27 9.99
C CYS A 32 8.87 3.47 8.49
N GLY A 33 8.70 4.69 7.97
CA GLY A 33 9.07 5.06 6.60
C GLY A 33 10.56 4.84 6.31
N GLU A 34 11.45 5.25 7.23
CA GLU A 34 12.90 4.97 7.13
C GLU A 34 13.20 3.46 7.00
N LYS A 35 12.42 2.60 7.67
CA LYS A 35 12.57 1.15 7.54
C LYS A 35 12.11 0.64 6.18
N SER A 36 11.02 1.16 5.66
CA SER A 36 10.58 0.88 4.30
C SER A 36 11.62 1.29 3.26
N ILE A 37 12.23 2.47 3.42
CA ILE A 37 13.35 2.95 2.59
C ILE A 37 14.55 2.01 2.70
N GLN A 38 14.90 1.54 3.91
CA GLN A 38 16.01 0.62 4.11
C GLN A 38 15.76 -0.74 3.45
N ILE A 39 14.54 -1.28 3.56
CA ILE A 39 14.13 -2.52 2.87
C ILE A 39 14.29 -2.33 1.35
N ARG A 40 13.81 -1.22 0.78
CA ARG A 40 13.98 -0.92 -0.65
C ARG A 40 15.46 -0.92 -1.05
N LYS A 41 16.31 -0.16 -0.34
CA LYS A 41 17.76 -0.10 -0.62
C LYS A 41 18.43 -1.48 -0.56
N ASP A 42 18.02 -2.33 0.35
CA ASP A 42 18.57 -3.67 0.47
C ASP A 42 18.10 -4.60 -0.67
N LEU A 43 16.85 -4.43 -1.13
CA LEU A 43 16.35 -5.12 -2.32
C LEU A 43 17.03 -4.64 -3.61
N GLU A 44 17.37 -3.35 -3.72
CA GLU A 44 18.18 -2.81 -4.82
C GLU A 44 19.57 -3.48 -4.88
N LYS A 45 20.21 -3.71 -3.73
CA LYS A 45 21.48 -4.47 -3.66
C LYS A 45 21.31 -5.94 -4.09
N CYS A 46 20.12 -6.52 -3.93
CA CYS A 46 19.79 -7.85 -4.44
C CYS A 46 19.61 -7.90 -5.98
N GLY A 47 19.57 -6.73 -6.63
CA GLY A 47 19.41 -6.56 -8.07
C GLY A 47 18.00 -6.24 -8.53
N ILE A 48 17.05 -5.93 -7.62
CA ILE A 48 15.72 -5.46 -7.98
C ILE A 48 15.82 -3.98 -8.39
N LYS A 49 15.27 -3.66 -9.55
CA LYS A 49 15.16 -2.27 -10.01
C LYS A 49 13.88 -1.65 -9.51
N PHE A 50 13.93 -0.38 -9.17
CA PHE A 50 12.78 0.41 -8.76
C PHE A 50 12.57 1.59 -9.70
N ARG A 51 11.32 1.82 -10.09
CA ARG A 51 10.86 3.02 -10.78
C ARG A 51 9.84 3.72 -9.89
N ILE A 52 10.13 4.95 -9.51
CA ILE A 52 9.28 5.72 -8.58
C ILE A 52 9.01 7.07 -9.22
N GLU A 53 7.73 7.38 -9.42
CA GLU A 53 7.23 8.62 -9.99
C GLU A 53 6.27 9.26 -8.97
N ILE A 54 6.54 10.49 -8.54
CA ILE A 54 5.75 11.19 -7.52
C ILE A 54 5.36 12.55 -8.08
N ALA A 55 4.05 12.83 -8.09
CA ALA A 55 3.56 14.15 -8.48
C ALA A 55 4.09 15.22 -7.52
N PRO A 56 4.57 16.39 -8.02
CA PRO A 56 5.18 17.43 -7.20
C PRO A 56 4.30 17.92 -6.05
N GLU A 57 2.99 17.91 -6.23
CA GLU A 57 2.00 18.36 -5.26
C GLU A 57 2.02 17.54 -3.96
N ILE A 58 2.56 16.31 -4.00
CA ILE A 58 2.64 15.42 -2.82
C ILE A 58 3.66 15.95 -1.80
N TYR A 59 4.74 16.60 -2.26
CA TYR A 59 5.77 17.13 -1.37
C TYR A 59 5.30 18.31 -0.50
N GLY A 60 4.26 19.03 -0.96
CA GLY A 60 3.62 20.13 -0.21
C GLY A 60 2.32 19.73 0.50
N LEU A 61 1.98 18.44 0.58
CA LEU A 61 0.73 18.02 1.20
C LEU A 61 0.81 18.11 2.72
N GLU A 62 0.01 18.99 3.32
CA GLU A 62 -0.04 19.25 4.76
C GLU A 62 -1.28 18.67 5.45
N ILE A 63 -2.18 18.06 4.69
CA ILE A 63 -3.45 17.50 5.16
C ILE A 63 -3.48 15.99 4.91
N PRO A 64 -4.25 15.23 5.73
CA PRO A 64 -4.39 13.80 5.50
C PRO A 64 -5.19 13.51 4.22
N ALA A 65 -4.94 12.36 3.62
CA ALA A 65 -5.57 11.92 2.40
C ALA A 65 -6.02 10.46 2.47
N VAL A 66 -6.92 10.06 1.59
CA VAL A 66 -7.16 8.63 1.30
C VAL A 66 -6.32 8.24 0.09
N ILE A 67 -5.34 7.38 0.32
CA ILE A 67 -4.43 6.85 -0.70
C ILE A 67 -5.07 5.58 -1.27
N ILE A 68 -5.36 5.56 -2.57
CA ILE A 68 -6.03 4.42 -3.21
C ILE A 68 -5.07 3.78 -4.21
N ALA A 69 -4.67 2.54 -3.93
CA ALA A 69 -3.69 1.78 -4.71
C ALA A 69 -4.25 0.42 -5.15
N ASN A 70 -3.85 -0.07 -6.32
CA ASN A 70 -4.03 -1.49 -6.65
C ASN A 70 -3.18 -2.39 -5.73
N HIS A 71 -3.51 -3.68 -5.62
CA HIS A 71 -2.90 -4.60 -4.65
C HIS A 71 -2.41 -5.88 -5.31
N MET A 72 -1.10 -6.12 -5.36
CA MET A 72 -0.49 -7.24 -6.05
C MET A 72 0.26 -8.21 -5.14
N SER A 73 1.08 -7.70 -4.22
CA SER A 73 1.94 -8.53 -3.36
C SER A 73 2.01 -7.99 -1.93
N THR A 74 2.72 -8.68 -1.06
CA THR A 74 3.04 -8.16 0.28
C THR A 74 4.10 -7.05 0.22
N LEU A 75 4.84 -6.97 -0.89
CA LEU A 75 5.96 -6.03 -1.03
C LEU A 75 5.52 -4.57 -0.92
N GLU A 76 4.39 -4.19 -1.55
CA GLU A 76 3.90 -2.81 -1.45
C GLU A 76 3.52 -2.41 -0.03
N THR A 77 3.01 -3.34 0.79
CA THR A 77 2.68 -3.03 2.20
C THR A 77 3.93 -2.78 3.04
N LEU A 78 5.08 -3.31 2.64
CA LEU A 78 6.37 -3.07 3.28
C LEU A 78 7.05 -1.78 2.79
N LEU A 79 6.69 -1.29 1.60
CA LEU A 79 7.41 -0.23 0.93
C LEU A 79 6.67 1.10 0.86
N LEU A 80 5.32 1.11 0.77
CA LEU A 80 4.54 2.33 0.50
C LEU A 80 4.84 3.47 1.46
N GLN A 81 5.02 3.20 2.76
CA GLN A 81 5.36 4.25 3.73
C GLN A 81 6.67 4.96 3.42
N GLY A 82 7.64 4.25 2.83
CA GLY A 82 8.94 4.82 2.43
C GLY A 82 8.99 5.28 0.96
N ILE A 83 7.89 5.12 0.21
CA ILE A 83 7.75 5.70 -1.13
C ILE A 83 7.20 7.12 -1.03
N PHE A 84 6.31 7.39 -0.08
CA PHE A 84 5.83 8.73 0.20
C PHE A 84 6.90 9.60 0.86
N PRO A 85 6.92 10.92 0.61
CA PRO A 85 7.74 11.86 1.36
C PRO A 85 7.37 11.86 2.86
N GLU A 86 8.31 12.27 3.72
CA GLU A 86 8.16 12.23 5.19
C GLU A 86 6.97 13.04 5.73
N ASN A 87 6.53 14.06 5.00
CA ASN A 87 5.35 14.85 5.36
C ASN A 87 4.04 14.05 5.23
N VAL A 88 4.01 12.97 4.43
CA VAL A 88 2.84 12.13 4.23
C VAL A 88 2.92 10.89 5.13
N LYS A 89 2.45 11.03 6.37
CA LYS A 89 2.26 9.90 7.27
C LYS A 89 1.08 9.07 6.80
N CYS A 90 1.21 7.74 6.76
CA CYS A 90 0.12 6.89 6.31
C CYS A 90 0.04 5.56 7.06
N ASP A 91 -1.18 5.05 7.18
CA ASP A 91 -1.51 3.77 7.78
C ASP A 91 -2.45 2.95 6.87
N TYR A 92 -2.81 1.76 7.27
CA TYR A 92 -3.50 0.78 6.43
C TYR A 92 -4.86 0.37 6.97
N ILE A 93 -5.79 0.04 6.06
CA ILE A 93 -6.92 -0.84 6.38
C ILE A 93 -6.47 -2.28 6.10
N LEU A 94 -6.57 -3.15 7.10
CA LEU A 94 -6.12 -4.53 6.98
C LEU A 94 -7.14 -5.54 7.53
N LYS A 95 -6.96 -6.81 7.16
CA LYS A 95 -7.75 -7.90 7.69
C LYS A 95 -7.34 -8.19 9.14
N LYS A 96 -8.29 -8.24 10.07
CA LYS A 96 -8.05 -8.42 11.51
C LYS A 96 -7.18 -9.65 11.84
N GLU A 97 -7.29 -10.72 11.06
CA GLU A 97 -6.50 -11.94 11.25
C GLU A 97 -4.99 -11.72 11.09
N LEU A 98 -4.56 -10.69 10.30
CA LEU A 98 -3.14 -10.39 10.10
C LEU A 98 -2.45 -9.89 11.37
N ILE A 99 -3.20 -9.30 12.31
CA ILE A 99 -2.67 -8.87 13.61
C ILE A 99 -2.16 -10.07 14.43
N ASN A 100 -2.74 -11.25 14.21
CA ASN A 100 -2.37 -12.47 14.93
C ASN A 100 -1.18 -13.22 14.31
N TYR A 101 -0.64 -12.76 13.18
CA TYR A 101 0.54 -13.39 12.55
C TYR A 101 1.80 -13.15 13.40
N PRO A 102 2.63 -14.17 13.66
CA PRO A 102 3.72 -14.10 14.64
C PRO A 102 4.71 -12.97 14.43
N ILE A 103 5.08 -12.68 13.18
CA ILE A 103 6.03 -11.62 12.81
C ILE A 103 5.29 -10.36 12.35
N PHE A 104 4.39 -10.51 11.37
CA PHE A 104 3.65 -9.39 10.80
C PHE A 104 2.75 -8.68 11.82
N GLY A 105 2.07 -9.41 12.68
CA GLY A 105 1.23 -8.82 13.72
C GLY A 105 2.02 -7.90 14.66
N LYS A 106 3.23 -8.31 15.05
CA LYS A 106 4.12 -7.47 15.89
C LYS A 106 4.64 -6.23 15.16
N VAL A 107 4.87 -6.33 13.86
CA VAL A 107 5.26 -5.16 13.04
C VAL A 107 4.06 -4.24 12.83
N LEU A 108 2.89 -4.79 12.54
CA LEU A 108 1.66 -3.99 12.37
C LEU A 108 1.24 -3.29 13.66
N SER A 109 1.52 -3.88 14.83
CA SER A 109 1.15 -3.30 16.13
C SER A 109 1.93 -2.03 16.51
N VAL A 110 2.98 -1.66 15.79
CA VAL A 110 3.67 -0.37 16.02
C VAL A 110 2.97 0.80 15.33
N LEU A 111 2.06 0.52 14.40
CA LEU A 111 1.17 1.46 13.74
C LEU A 111 -0.23 1.41 14.37
N GLN A 112 -1.17 2.18 13.83
CA GLN A 112 -2.58 2.19 14.24
C GLN A 112 -3.49 1.69 13.10
N PRO A 113 -3.25 0.51 12.51
CA PRO A 113 -3.98 0.07 11.35
C PRO A 113 -5.46 -0.18 11.69
N ILE A 114 -6.34 0.18 10.78
CA ILE A 114 -7.76 -0.11 10.92
C ILE A 114 -8.01 -1.59 10.58
N ALA A 115 -8.34 -2.38 11.58
CA ALA A 115 -8.55 -3.81 11.46
C ALA A 115 -10.01 -4.17 11.24
N ILE A 116 -10.34 -4.77 10.09
CA ILE A 116 -11.71 -5.17 9.71
C ILE A 116 -11.83 -6.67 9.54
N THR A 117 -13.05 -7.20 9.72
CA THR A 117 -13.30 -8.64 9.63
C THR A 117 -13.55 -9.14 8.21
N ARG A 118 -14.03 -8.26 7.33
CA ARG A 118 -14.51 -8.56 5.97
C ARG A 118 -15.69 -9.54 5.91
N LYS A 119 -16.36 -9.75 7.05
CA LYS A 119 -17.54 -10.62 7.15
C LYS A 119 -18.85 -9.84 7.04
N ASN A 120 -18.85 -8.60 7.50
CA ASN A 120 -20.02 -7.71 7.46
C ASN A 120 -19.59 -6.34 6.90
N PRO A 121 -19.82 -6.07 5.59
CA PRO A 121 -19.39 -4.84 4.95
C PRO A 121 -19.91 -3.56 5.59
N ARG A 122 -21.16 -3.60 6.14
CA ARG A 122 -21.75 -2.44 6.81
C ARG A 122 -21.04 -2.13 8.12
N LEU A 123 -20.87 -3.13 8.96
CA LEU A 123 -20.18 -2.99 10.25
C LEU A 123 -18.71 -2.62 10.05
N ASP A 124 -18.03 -3.26 9.08
CA ASP A 124 -16.64 -2.94 8.75
C ASP A 124 -16.52 -1.48 8.28
N PHE A 125 -17.50 -0.96 7.51
CA PHE A 125 -17.48 0.43 7.10
C PHE A 125 -17.72 1.41 8.26
N GLU A 126 -18.59 1.08 9.21
CA GLU A 126 -18.80 1.86 10.44
C GLU A 126 -17.51 1.93 11.28
N ILE A 127 -16.77 0.81 11.40
CA ILE A 127 -15.47 0.76 12.05
C ILE A 127 -14.46 1.65 11.32
N ILE A 128 -14.38 1.53 9.98
CA ILE A 128 -13.48 2.35 9.16
C ILE A 128 -13.78 3.83 9.35
N LEU A 129 -15.05 4.24 9.31
CA LEU A 129 -15.42 5.63 9.53
C LEU A 129 -14.92 6.12 10.90
N LYS A 130 -15.23 5.41 11.96
CA LYS A 130 -14.86 5.80 13.31
C LYS A 130 -13.34 5.93 13.49
N GLU A 131 -12.58 4.93 13.08
CA GLU A 131 -11.12 4.92 13.27
C GLU A 131 -10.40 5.86 12.30
N ALA A 132 -10.88 6.03 11.07
CA ALA A 132 -10.30 6.98 10.12
C ALA A 132 -10.39 8.43 10.61
N LYS A 133 -11.46 8.80 11.33
CA LYS A 133 -11.57 10.11 11.96
C LYS A 133 -10.37 10.38 12.86
N ASN A 134 -10.06 9.44 13.74
CA ASN A 134 -8.94 9.55 14.69
C ASN A 134 -7.59 9.72 13.98
N LEU A 135 -7.38 9.00 12.85
CA LEU A 135 -6.15 9.10 12.06
C LEU A 135 -6.05 10.45 11.35
N PHE A 136 -7.13 10.91 10.71
CA PHE A 136 -7.15 12.19 10.00
C PHE A 136 -6.95 13.38 10.93
N GLU A 137 -7.52 13.35 12.14
CA GLU A 137 -7.27 14.37 13.19
C GLU A 137 -5.80 14.43 13.62
N GLN A 138 -5.03 13.34 13.45
CA GLN A 138 -3.59 13.26 13.71
C GLN A 138 -2.74 13.55 12.45
N ASN A 139 -3.36 13.99 11.36
CA ASN A 139 -2.71 14.18 10.06
C ASN A 139 -2.06 12.90 9.52
N ILE A 140 -2.75 11.74 9.68
CA ILE A 140 -2.32 10.45 9.17
C ILE A 140 -3.25 10.06 8.03
N SER A 141 -2.70 9.88 6.84
CA SER A 141 -3.41 9.40 5.64
C SER A 141 -3.73 7.91 5.74
N LEU A 142 -4.73 7.47 4.99
CA LEU A 142 -5.17 6.08 5.05
C LEU A 142 -5.02 5.39 3.69
N ILE A 143 -4.21 4.33 3.64
CA ILE A 143 -4.03 3.50 2.44
C ILE A 143 -5.17 2.49 2.35
N VAL A 144 -5.84 2.51 1.19
CA VAL A 144 -6.96 1.63 0.85
C VAL A 144 -6.61 0.86 -0.41
N PHE A 145 -6.70 -0.45 -0.33
CA PHE A 145 -6.62 -1.34 -1.49
C PHE A 145 -8.04 -1.74 -1.91
N PRO A 146 -8.61 -1.14 -2.96
CA PRO A 146 -10.01 -1.31 -3.32
C PRO A 146 -10.37 -2.75 -3.75
N GLN A 147 -9.38 -3.54 -4.17
CA GLN A 147 -9.55 -4.95 -4.53
C GLN A 147 -9.78 -5.85 -3.31
N GLY A 148 -9.48 -5.39 -2.11
CA GLY A 148 -9.66 -6.15 -0.86
C GLY A 148 -8.71 -7.34 -0.69
N THR A 149 -8.08 -7.86 -1.74
CA THR A 149 -7.05 -8.90 -1.70
C THR A 149 -6.04 -8.69 -2.83
N ARG A 150 -4.96 -9.43 -2.80
CA ARG A 150 -3.89 -9.35 -3.81
C ARG A 150 -4.25 -10.17 -5.03
N TYR A 151 -4.08 -9.56 -6.20
CA TYR A 151 -4.28 -10.18 -7.51
C TYR A 151 -3.07 -9.96 -8.40
N ASN A 152 -2.71 -10.98 -9.19
CA ASN A 152 -1.67 -10.86 -10.21
C ASN A 152 -2.14 -10.02 -11.41
N ILE A 153 -3.45 -9.95 -11.61
CA ILE A 153 -4.10 -9.18 -12.67
C ILE A 153 -4.88 -8.03 -12.05
N ILE A 154 -4.75 -6.87 -12.61
CA ILE A 154 -5.49 -5.66 -12.20
C ILE A 154 -6.81 -5.66 -12.97
N SER A 155 -7.89 -5.87 -12.24
CA SER A 155 -9.27 -5.93 -12.76
C SER A 155 -10.06 -4.77 -12.17
N PRO A 156 -10.26 -3.68 -12.93
CA PRO A 156 -10.95 -2.49 -12.44
C PRO A 156 -12.36 -2.73 -11.91
N GLU A 157 -13.06 -3.70 -12.49
CA GLU A 157 -14.41 -4.12 -12.08
C GLU A 157 -14.48 -4.67 -10.65
N GLN A 158 -13.34 -5.09 -10.10
CA GLN A 158 -13.23 -5.57 -8.71
C GLN A 158 -12.97 -4.46 -7.70
N PHE A 159 -12.79 -3.21 -8.17
CA PHE A 159 -12.47 -2.10 -7.28
C PHE A 159 -13.72 -1.64 -6.53
N THR A 160 -13.66 -1.70 -5.21
CA THR A 160 -14.73 -1.17 -4.35
C THR A 160 -14.62 0.35 -4.20
N THR A 161 -15.73 1.00 -3.95
CA THR A 161 -15.81 2.48 -3.77
C THR A 161 -15.52 2.94 -2.34
N ILE A 162 -15.04 2.05 -1.47
CA ILE A 162 -14.89 2.34 -0.03
C ILE A 162 -13.96 3.54 0.25
N GLY A 163 -12.83 3.61 -0.45
CA GLY A 163 -11.89 4.72 -0.30
C GLY A 163 -12.45 6.05 -0.76
N VAL A 164 -13.15 6.07 -1.90
CA VAL A 164 -13.79 7.27 -2.44
C VAL A 164 -14.93 7.75 -1.54
N LYS A 165 -15.73 6.83 -0.99
CA LYS A 165 -16.79 7.15 -0.02
C LYS A 165 -16.22 7.75 1.26
N LEU A 166 -15.12 7.18 1.75
CA LEU A 166 -14.43 7.66 2.94
C LEU A 166 -13.88 9.08 2.73
N ALA A 167 -13.17 9.31 1.62
CA ALA A 167 -12.63 10.61 1.27
C ALA A 167 -13.72 11.69 1.16
N LYS A 168 -14.84 11.36 0.50
CA LYS A 168 -16.00 12.26 0.38
C LYS A 168 -16.61 12.57 1.74
N HIS A 169 -16.74 11.56 2.62
CA HIS A 169 -17.37 11.72 3.94
C HIS A 169 -16.59 12.70 4.83
N TYR A 170 -15.24 12.62 4.81
CA TYR A 170 -14.38 13.47 5.63
C TYR A 170 -13.88 14.71 4.91
N ASN A 171 -14.27 14.92 3.65
CA ASN A 171 -13.80 16.01 2.81
C ASN A 171 -12.25 16.10 2.79
N VAL A 172 -11.59 14.95 2.67
CA VAL A 172 -10.15 14.84 2.48
C VAL A 172 -9.84 14.43 1.03
N PRO A 173 -8.67 14.82 0.46
CA PRO A 173 -8.34 14.45 -0.90
C PRO A 173 -8.08 12.95 -1.06
N VAL A 174 -8.25 12.47 -2.28
CA VAL A 174 -7.80 11.16 -2.74
C VAL A 174 -6.45 11.30 -3.43
N ILE A 175 -5.54 10.37 -3.19
CA ILE A 175 -4.28 10.24 -3.91
C ILE A 175 -4.30 8.87 -4.62
N PRO A 176 -4.40 8.82 -5.97
CA PRO A 176 -4.25 7.59 -6.71
C PRO A 176 -2.80 7.10 -6.69
N VAL A 177 -2.62 5.79 -6.53
CA VAL A 177 -1.31 5.14 -6.63
C VAL A 177 -1.41 3.95 -7.57
N ALA A 178 -0.59 3.97 -8.61
CA ALA A 178 -0.36 2.81 -9.46
C ALA A 178 0.88 2.07 -8.98
N LEU A 179 0.82 0.75 -8.92
CA LEU A 179 1.98 -0.06 -8.54
C LEU A 179 2.07 -1.37 -9.32
N VAL A 180 3.32 -1.82 -9.54
CA VAL A 180 3.66 -3.15 -10.05
C VAL A 180 4.74 -3.72 -9.13
N THR A 181 4.39 -4.75 -8.36
CA THR A 181 5.23 -5.34 -7.31
C THR A 181 5.38 -6.86 -7.46
N ASP A 182 5.09 -7.38 -8.63
CA ASP A 182 5.13 -8.81 -8.94
C ASP A 182 6.56 -9.40 -9.05
N ALA A 183 7.57 -8.58 -8.81
CA ALA A 183 8.93 -9.05 -8.50
C ALA A 183 8.94 -9.94 -7.26
N MET A 184 8.00 -9.73 -6.32
CA MET A 184 7.67 -10.67 -5.24
C MET A 184 6.39 -11.42 -5.61
N GLY A 185 6.54 -12.64 -6.11
CA GLY A 185 5.41 -13.48 -6.48
C GLY A 185 4.58 -13.97 -5.28
N GLN A 186 3.45 -14.56 -5.55
CA GLN A 186 2.64 -15.23 -4.52
C GLN A 186 3.20 -16.62 -4.20
N GLY A 187 3.25 -16.99 -2.92
CA GLY A 187 3.68 -18.29 -2.47
C GLY A 187 2.62 -19.38 -2.67
N LYS A 188 3.06 -20.61 -2.90
CA LYS A 188 2.15 -21.78 -3.05
C LYS A 188 1.52 -22.21 -1.73
N LEU A 189 2.27 -22.17 -0.63
CA LEU A 189 1.82 -22.58 0.71
C LEU A 189 1.32 -21.38 1.52
N ILE A 190 2.07 -20.29 1.51
CA ILE A 190 1.73 -19.05 2.19
C ILE A 190 1.74 -17.96 1.11
N LYS A 191 0.56 -17.42 0.77
CA LYS A 191 0.41 -16.42 -0.29
C LYS A 191 1.32 -15.21 -0.11
N ASP A 192 1.68 -14.89 1.14
CA ASP A 192 2.50 -13.74 1.49
C ASP A 192 3.99 -13.88 1.14
N PHE A 193 4.45 -15.11 0.88
CA PHE A 193 5.88 -15.43 0.69
C PHE A 193 6.11 -16.19 -0.61
N GLY A 194 6.17 -15.47 -1.72
CA GLY A 194 6.51 -16.04 -3.02
C GLY A 194 7.98 -15.92 -3.38
N LYS A 195 8.36 -16.46 -4.53
CA LYS A 195 9.72 -16.30 -5.04
C LYS A 195 9.96 -14.86 -5.51
N PHE A 196 11.15 -14.34 -5.24
CA PHE A 196 11.61 -13.11 -5.86
C PHE A 196 12.17 -13.38 -7.26
N ASP A 197 11.68 -12.60 -8.21
CA ASP A 197 12.23 -12.49 -9.56
C ASP A 197 12.90 -11.12 -9.70
N VAL A 198 14.22 -11.10 -9.56
CA VAL A 198 15.00 -9.86 -9.61
C VAL A 198 15.18 -9.30 -11.02
N THR A 199 14.64 -9.97 -12.05
CA THR A 199 14.61 -9.45 -13.43
C THR A 199 13.44 -8.50 -13.65
N LYS A 200 12.43 -8.56 -12.79
CA LYS A 200 11.25 -7.70 -12.83
C LYS A 200 11.52 -6.38 -12.09
N GLU A 201 11.11 -5.29 -12.74
CA GLU A 201 11.16 -3.96 -12.14
C GLU A 201 9.95 -3.78 -11.21
N VAL A 202 10.18 -3.16 -10.06
CA VAL A 202 9.13 -2.73 -9.12
C VAL A 202 8.82 -1.27 -9.41
N CYS A 203 7.56 -0.99 -9.73
CA CYS A 203 7.14 0.35 -10.14
C CYS A 203 6.10 0.93 -9.17
N PHE A 204 6.24 2.22 -8.89
CA PHE A 204 5.27 3.04 -8.17
C PHE A 204 5.06 4.36 -8.90
N ALA A 205 3.81 4.78 -9.06
CA ALA A 205 3.47 6.13 -9.46
C ALA A 205 2.40 6.69 -8.53
N ILE A 206 2.64 7.89 -8.02
CA ILE A 206 1.74 8.63 -7.13
C ILE A 206 1.22 9.84 -7.90
N ASP A 207 -0.09 9.93 -8.08
CA ASP A 207 -0.76 11.04 -8.75
C ASP A 207 -0.96 12.23 -7.81
N LYS A 208 -1.32 13.39 -8.37
CA LYS A 208 -1.72 14.56 -7.60
C LYS A 208 -2.98 14.32 -6.78
N PRO A 209 -3.11 14.94 -5.61
CA PRO A 209 -4.31 14.82 -4.79
C PRO A 209 -5.50 15.52 -5.45
N PHE A 210 -6.71 14.98 -5.28
CA PHE A 210 -7.94 15.59 -5.73
C PHE A 210 -9.12 15.34 -4.77
N TYR A 211 -10.08 16.25 -4.71
CA TYR A 211 -11.29 16.09 -3.90
C TYR A 211 -12.41 15.37 -4.68
N VAL A 212 -13.17 14.53 -3.98
CA VAL A 212 -14.26 13.75 -4.56
C VAL A 212 -15.55 14.57 -4.64
N VAL A 213 -15.88 15.06 -5.82
CA VAL A 213 -17.19 15.64 -6.12
C VAL A 213 -18.20 14.53 -6.47
N ASN A 214 -17.91 13.76 -7.50
CA ASN A 214 -18.69 12.63 -7.96
C ASN A 214 -17.92 11.32 -7.76
N GLN A 215 -18.53 10.33 -7.08
CA GLN A 215 -17.87 9.06 -6.76
C GLN A 215 -17.51 8.23 -8.00
N LYS A 216 -18.38 8.23 -9.02
CA LYS A 216 -18.16 7.48 -10.27
C LYS A 216 -16.99 8.07 -11.06
N GLU A 217 -16.97 9.39 -11.19
CA GLU A 217 -15.89 10.11 -11.89
C GLU A 217 -14.55 9.93 -11.16
N ALA A 218 -14.56 10.03 -9.82
CA ALA A 218 -13.38 9.78 -9.01
C ALA A 218 -12.83 8.35 -9.20
N MET A 219 -13.69 7.34 -9.19
CA MET A 219 -13.27 5.96 -9.46
C MET A 219 -12.72 5.79 -10.88
N ASN A 220 -13.38 6.39 -11.88
CA ASN A 220 -12.90 6.35 -13.26
C ASN A 220 -11.51 7.01 -13.39
N HIS A 221 -11.28 8.12 -12.70
CA HIS A 221 -9.96 8.78 -12.69
C HIS A 221 -8.90 7.87 -12.08
N ILE A 222 -9.17 7.26 -10.91
CA ILE A 222 -8.24 6.35 -10.23
C ILE A 222 -7.89 5.15 -11.14
N VAL A 223 -8.91 4.50 -11.70
CA VAL A 223 -8.73 3.35 -12.61
C VAL A 223 -7.94 3.74 -13.86
N SER A 224 -8.30 4.87 -14.48
CA SER A 224 -7.60 5.42 -15.64
C SER A 224 -6.12 5.68 -15.34
N PHE A 225 -5.81 6.29 -14.19
CA PHE A 225 -4.44 6.54 -13.79
C PHE A 225 -3.65 5.25 -13.63
N ILE A 226 -4.20 4.27 -12.87
CA ILE A 226 -3.55 2.98 -12.63
C ILE A 226 -3.30 2.24 -13.95
N THR A 227 -4.32 2.11 -14.80
CA THR A 227 -4.21 1.38 -16.07
C THR A 227 -3.26 2.06 -17.05
N LYS A 228 -3.28 3.40 -17.10
CA LYS A 228 -2.36 4.20 -17.91
C LYS A 228 -0.91 3.96 -17.50
N LYS A 229 -0.60 4.05 -16.19
CA LYS A 229 0.76 3.85 -15.67
C LYS A 229 1.27 2.43 -15.90
N VAL A 230 0.45 1.42 -15.70
CA VAL A 230 0.81 0.03 -15.97
C VAL A 230 1.12 -0.18 -17.46
N LYS A 231 0.35 0.45 -18.36
CA LYS A 231 0.64 0.44 -19.82
C LYS A 231 1.94 1.17 -20.16
N GLU A 232 2.17 2.35 -19.58
CA GLU A 232 3.41 3.13 -19.77
C GLU A 232 4.67 2.35 -19.31
N TRP A 233 4.53 1.48 -18.31
CA TRP A 233 5.61 0.59 -17.86
C TRP A 233 5.76 -0.69 -18.72
N GLY A 234 4.96 -0.84 -19.79
CA GLY A 234 5.00 -1.99 -20.67
C GLY A 234 4.42 -3.27 -20.08
N ARG A 235 3.59 -3.16 -19.02
CA ARG A 235 3.02 -4.30 -18.28
C ARG A 235 1.54 -4.52 -18.56
N THR A 236 1.18 -4.47 -19.84
CA THR A 236 -0.20 -4.77 -20.28
C THR A 236 -0.65 -6.19 -19.95
N ASP A 237 0.32 -7.11 -19.76
CA ASP A 237 0.11 -8.48 -19.29
C ASP A 237 -0.58 -8.56 -17.90
N LEU A 238 -0.52 -7.48 -17.12
CA LEU A 238 -1.11 -7.39 -15.78
C LEU A 238 -2.52 -6.78 -15.77
N LEU A 239 -3.04 -6.36 -16.89
CA LEU A 239 -4.40 -5.80 -16.99
C LEU A 239 -5.38 -6.89 -17.45
N SER A 240 -6.57 -6.93 -16.83
CA SER A 240 -7.66 -7.75 -17.35
C SER A 240 -7.98 -7.28 -18.78
N ASN A 241 -8.26 -8.22 -19.70
CA ASN A 241 -8.78 -7.91 -21.02
C ASN A 241 -10.18 -7.27 -20.81
N CYS A 242 -10.23 -5.94 -20.72
CA CYS A 242 -11.47 -5.21 -20.94
C CYS A 242 -11.63 -5.13 -22.45
N GLU A 243 -12.38 -6.07 -23.03
CA GLU A 243 -13.01 -5.87 -24.34
C GLU A 243 -14.06 -4.75 -24.25
#